data_7a1446bd4f0ac39bad3db7c7856c8014
#
_entry.id   7a1446bd4f0ac39bad3db7c7856c8014
#
_cell.length_a   1.000
_cell.length_b   1.000
_cell.length_c   1.000
_cell.angle_alpha   90.00
_cell.angle_beta   90.00
_cell.angle_gamma   90.00
#
_symmetry.space_group_name_H-M   'P 1'
#
loop_
_entity.id
_entity.type
_entity.pdbx_description
1 polymer ?
#
loop_
_entity_poly.entity_id
_entity_poly.type
_entity_poly.pdbx_seq_one_letter_code
_entity_poly.pdbx_strand_id
1 'polypeptide(L)'
;MKIATVLGTRPEIIKMAPIIDEISKRGIDQIILHTGQHYDKEMSDNFFRDLEIPAPDYNIQVGSGTHGRQTGLMMKGIEEVLLEEKPDIVLVQGDTNAVLAGALVASKLHIAIGHVEAGLRSFDMTMPEEVNRRAADVCSAMYFIPTEESAINLLAEGFSRKNMFITGNTVVDACFRHLEIAKKKGFEEESLAALDIENMENILTLTMHRAENVDDKQRVTSIIEALKELSDMNIIFPIHPRTKNTLQNFGLFDELNDLDHVHIIKPVGYLDFLQLTSASTLILTDSGGLQEEAITLDVPALTLRYNTERPETVTAGGNILVGSDKEVILENARKILDDKEFADKMKNAPNPYGMGDSAKLTVDAIEDYYNRGLLDITAPEDIMGSFTRKMAQITEDITVTEFEQKENALIHMVFDGQKMVFPADDLNIKDMCVTYDARE
;
A
#
# COMPACT_ATOMS: atom_id res chain seq x y z
N MET A 1 -19.48 -2.37 20.31
CA MET A 1 -19.05 -2.24 18.89
C MET A 1 -18.41 -3.53 18.43
N LYS A 2 -18.80 -3.99 17.26
CA LYS A 2 -18.26 -5.21 16.62
C LYS A 2 -17.72 -4.86 15.24
N ILE A 3 -16.46 -5.19 14.98
CA ILE A 3 -15.75 -4.87 13.72
C ILE A 3 -15.49 -6.18 12.96
N ALA A 4 -15.87 -6.24 11.69
CA ALA A 4 -15.46 -7.33 10.80
C ALA A 4 -14.34 -6.87 9.86
N THR A 5 -13.26 -7.62 9.77
CA THR A 5 -12.14 -7.37 8.85
C THR A 5 -12.12 -8.42 7.75
N VAL A 6 -12.24 -8.00 6.49
CA VAL A 6 -12.20 -8.88 5.33
C VAL A 6 -10.81 -8.87 4.71
N LEU A 7 -10.21 -10.06 4.57
CA LEU A 7 -8.85 -10.26 4.07
C LEU A 7 -8.83 -11.30 2.94
N GLY A 8 -7.99 -11.09 1.93
CA GLY A 8 -7.86 -12.02 0.82
C GLY A 8 -6.44 -12.50 0.55
N THR A 9 -5.46 -11.64 0.72
CA THR A 9 -4.07 -11.87 0.31
C THR A 9 -3.08 -11.60 1.45
N ARG A 10 -1.85 -12.11 1.31
CA ARG A 10 -0.78 -11.86 2.29
C ARG A 10 -0.48 -10.38 2.50
N PRO A 11 -0.37 -9.52 1.46
CA PRO A 11 -0.19 -8.09 1.68
C PRO A 11 -1.29 -7.45 2.53
N GLU A 12 -2.55 -7.85 2.34
CA GLU A 12 -3.66 -7.36 3.17
C GLU A 12 -3.50 -7.81 4.63
N ILE A 13 -3.12 -9.07 4.86
CA ILE A 13 -2.88 -9.59 6.21
C ILE A 13 -1.75 -8.79 6.89
N ILE A 14 -0.63 -8.55 6.18
CA ILE A 14 0.50 -7.76 6.70
C ILE A 14 0.05 -6.36 7.10
N LYS A 15 -0.61 -5.65 6.19
CA LYS A 15 -1.01 -4.24 6.40
C LYS A 15 -2.14 -4.10 7.43
N MET A 16 -3.01 -5.10 7.56
CA MET A 16 -4.10 -5.08 8.55
C MET A 16 -3.71 -5.61 9.92
N ALA A 17 -2.59 -6.34 10.03
CA ALA A 17 -2.11 -6.88 11.31
C ALA A 17 -2.03 -5.82 12.43
N PRO A 18 -1.49 -4.60 12.21
CA PRO A 18 -1.49 -3.56 13.24
C PRO A 18 -2.88 -3.12 13.69
N ILE A 19 -3.84 -3.00 12.76
CA ILE A 19 -5.24 -2.63 13.08
C ILE A 19 -5.92 -3.75 13.87
N ILE A 20 -5.75 -5.00 13.46
CA ILE A 20 -6.30 -6.18 14.15
C ILE A 20 -5.75 -6.25 15.58
N ASP A 21 -4.46 -6.01 15.76
CA ASP A 21 -3.79 -5.98 17.06
C ASP A 21 -4.31 -4.83 17.93
N GLU A 22 -4.49 -3.63 17.36
CA GLU A 22 -5.02 -2.47 18.08
C GLU A 22 -6.47 -2.67 18.52
N ILE A 23 -7.32 -3.27 17.66
CA ILE A 23 -8.70 -3.66 18.01
C ILE A 23 -8.69 -4.65 19.20
N SER A 24 -7.81 -5.66 19.13
CA SER A 24 -7.65 -6.66 20.19
C SER A 24 -7.20 -6.03 21.52
N LYS A 25 -6.21 -5.12 21.49
CA LYS A 25 -5.68 -4.40 22.66
C LYS A 25 -6.76 -3.57 23.37
N ARG A 26 -7.69 -3.00 22.60
CA ARG A 26 -8.81 -2.23 23.15
C ARG A 26 -9.96 -3.10 23.64
N GLY A 27 -9.93 -4.41 23.44
CA GLY A 27 -10.99 -5.33 23.82
C GLY A 27 -12.29 -5.11 23.03
N ILE A 28 -12.18 -4.59 21.81
CA ILE A 28 -13.29 -4.42 20.88
C ILE A 28 -13.60 -5.79 20.26
N ASP A 29 -14.89 -6.14 20.18
CA ASP A 29 -15.34 -7.37 19.52
C ASP A 29 -14.97 -7.34 18.03
N GLN A 30 -14.23 -8.34 17.55
CA GLN A 30 -13.81 -8.39 16.16
C GLN A 30 -14.00 -9.77 15.54
N ILE A 31 -14.20 -9.77 14.24
CA ILE A 31 -14.28 -10.95 13.39
C ILE A 31 -13.29 -10.78 12.26
N ILE A 32 -12.44 -11.78 12.07
CA ILE A 32 -11.49 -11.85 10.97
C ILE A 32 -12.02 -12.84 9.93
N LEU A 33 -12.26 -12.36 8.72
CA LEU A 33 -12.86 -13.08 7.62
C LEU A 33 -11.85 -13.22 6.50
N HIS A 34 -11.29 -14.41 6.33
CA HIS A 34 -10.33 -14.69 5.27
C HIS A 34 -11.02 -15.34 4.08
N THR A 35 -10.87 -14.74 2.87
CA THR A 35 -11.53 -15.26 1.67
C THR A 35 -10.85 -16.48 1.06
N GLY A 36 -9.61 -16.79 1.49
CA GLY A 36 -8.90 -18.00 1.07
C GLY A 36 -8.58 -18.03 -0.42
N GLN A 37 -7.97 -16.97 -0.94
CA GLN A 37 -7.59 -16.85 -2.35
C GLN A 37 -6.52 -17.88 -2.78
N HIS A 38 -5.75 -18.42 -1.84
CA HIS A 38 -4.76 -19.48 -2.07
C HIS A 38 -5.14 -20.76 -1.32
N TYR A 39 -4.89 -21.93 -1.95
CA TYR A 39 -5.34 -23.25 -1.51
C TYR A 39 -4.68 -23.79 -0.23
N ASP A 40 -3.58 -23.21 0.23
CA ASP A 40 -2.79 -23.78 1.32
C ASP A 40 -3.20 -23.19 2.67
N LYS A 41 -4.08 -23.93 3.36
CA LYS A 41 -4.59 -23.57 4.69
C LYS A 41 -3.44 -23.52 5.71
N GLU A 42 -2.51 -24.49 5.67
CA GLU A 42 -1.39 -24.54 6.60
C GLU A 42 -0.44 -23.33 6.42
N MET A 43 -0.21 -22.91 5.18
CA MET A 43 0.58 -21.72 4.90
C MET A 43 -0.10 -20.43 5.38
N SER A 44 -1.44 -20.35 5.29
CA SER A 44 -2.17 -19.20 5.81
C SER A 44 -2.18 -19.15 7.34
N ASP A 45 -2.50 -20.27 7.99
CA ASP A 45 -2.54 -20.36 9.47
C ASP A 45 -1.16 -20.08 10.09
N ASN A 46 -0.09 -20.58 9.47
CA ASN A 46 1.29 -20.29 9.88
C ASN A 46 1.58 -18.78 9.76
N PHE A 47 1.10 -18.13 8.70
CA PHE A 47 1.34 -16.72 8.47
C PHE A 47 0.67 -15.82 9.53
N PHE A 48 -0.58 -16.10 9.92
CA PHE A 48 -1.24 -15.41 11.04
C PHE A 48 -0.48 -15.60 12.35
N ARG A 49 0.00 -16.81 12.62
CA ARG A 49 0.80 -17.11 13.81
C ARG A 49 2.16 -16.38 13.78
N ASP A 50 2.83 -16.34 12.61
CA ASP A 50 4.13 -15.68 12.45
C ASP A 50 4.04 -14.18 12.68
N LEU A 51 2.93 -13.57 12.30
CA LEU A 51 2.64 -12.16 12.56
C LEU A 51 2.04 -11.88 13.95
N GLU A 52 1.91 -12.91 14.81
CA GLU A 52 1.35 -12.79 16.16
C GLU A 52 -0.03 -12.11 16.19
N ILE A 53 -0.91 -12.45 15.24
CA ILE A 53 -2.31 -11.99 15.20
C ILE A 53 -3.27 -13.16 15.32
N PRO A 54 -4.53 -12.92 15.76
CA PRO A 54 -5.53 -13.98 15.85
C PRO A 54 -5.75 -14.69 14.51
N ALA A 55 -5.95 -16.01 14.57
CA ALA A 55 -6.38 -16.76 13.39
C ALA A 55 -7.75 -16.26 12.90
N PRO A 56 -8.04 -16.37 11.59
CA PRO A 56 -9.34 -15.96 11.08
C PRO A 56 -10.46 -16.80 11.67
N ASP A 57 -11.54 -16.12 12.08
CA ASP A 57 -12.76 -16.79 12.59
C ASP A 57 -13.47 -17.53 11.48
N TYR A 58 -13.43 -16.99 10.26
CA TYR A 58 -14.04 -17.58 9.07
C TYR A 58 -13.04 -17.65 7.91
N ASN A 59 -13.03 -18.80 7.21
CA ASN A 59 -12.25 -18.98 5.99
C ASN A 59 -13.17 -19.51 4.86
N ILE A 60 -13.45 -18.65 3.86
CA ILE A 60 -14.39 -18.96 2.78
C ILE A 60 -13.80 -19.95 1.76
N GLN A 61 -12.48 -20.08 1.67
CA GLN A 61 -11.77 -21.04 0.80
C GLN A 61 -12.13 -20.93 -0.69
N VAL A 62 -12.18 -19.73 -1.23
CA VAL A 62 -12.58 -19.47 -2.62
C VAL A 62 -11.62 -20.08 -3.64
N GLY A 63 -10.33 -20.12 -3.34
CA GLY A 63 -9.30 -20.63 -4.24
C GLY A 63 -9.02 -19.72 -5.45
N SER A 64 -8.21 -20.25 -6.38
CA SER A 64 -7.86 -19.54 -7.62
C SER A 64 -8.98 -19.63 -8.66
N GLY A 65 -9.08 -18.60 -9.51
CA GLY A 65 -10.07 -18.56 -10.60
C GLY A 65 -9.99 -17.29 -11.41
N THR A 66 -10.90 -17.13 -12.36
CA THR A 66 -11.08 -15.85 -13.07
C THR A 66 -11.63 -14.80 -12.09
N HIS A 67 -11.29 -13.52 -12.30
CA HIS A 67 -11.68 -12.43 -11.40
C HIS A 67 -13.19 -12.45 -11.08
N GLY A 68 -14.06 -12.51 -12.10
CA GLY A 68 -15.51 -12.50 -11.89
C GLY A 68 -16.02 -13.71 -11.09
N ARG A 69 -15.49 -14.91 -11.33
CA ARG A 69 -15.85 -16.11 -10.56
C ARG A 69 -15.39 -15.99 -9.11
N GLN A 70 -14.16 -15.56 -8.91
CA GLN A 70 -13.56 -15.36 -7.59
C GLN A 70 -14.37 -14.36 -6.77
N THR A 71 -14.59 -13.15 -7.32
CA THR A 71 -15.39 -12.11 -6.66
C THR A 71 -16.79 -12.60 -6.30
N GLY A 72 -17.48 -13.28 -7.22
CA GLY A 72 -18.83 -13.81 -6.95
C GLY A 72 -18.87 -14.85 -5.83
N LEU A 73 -17.87 -15.74 -5.75
CA LEU A 73 -17.77 -16.72 -4.65
C LEU A 73 -17.42 -16.05 -3.31
N MET A 74 -16.53 -15.06 -3.33
CA MET A 74 -16.22 -14.25 -2.15
C MET A 74 -17.46 -13.53 -1.63
N MET A 75 -18.20 -12.85 -2.52
CA MET A 75 -19.44 -12.15 -2.16
C MET A 75 -20.43 -13.08 -1.46
N LYS A 76 -20.66 -14.27 -2.02
CA LYS A 76 -21.59 -15.24 -1.42
C LYS A 76 -21.17 -15.64 0.00
N GLY A 77 -19.90 -15.99 0.20
CA GLY A 77 -19.43 -16.43 1.52
C GLY A 77 -19.37 -15.29 2.54
N ILE A 78 -19.00 -14.09 2.09
CA ILE A 78 -18.99 -12.89 2.96
C ILE A 78 -20.42 -12.56 3.41
N GLU A 79 -21.40 -12.61 2.50
CA GLU A 79 -22.80 -12.34 2.82
C GLU A 79 -23.33 -13.27 3.90
N GLU A 80 -23.07 -14.58 3.78
CA GLU A 80 -23.48 -15.58 4.77
C GLU A 80 -22.96 -15.24 6.17
N VAL A 81 -21.68 -14.87 6.28
CA VAL A 81 -21.06 -14.50 7.56
C VAL A 81 -21.60 -13.16 8.09
N LEU A 82 -21.71 -12.12 7.27
CA LEU A 82 -22.19 -10.82 7.72
C LEU A 82 -23.65 -10.83 8.17
N LEU A 83 -24.50 -11.68 7.57
CA LEU A 83 -25.89 -11.88 8.02
C LEU A 83 -25.97 -12.57 9.38
N GLU A 84 -25.06 -13.49 9.71
CA GLU A 84 -24.96 -14.15 11.00
C GLU A 84 -24.41 -13.22 12.07
N GLU A 85 -23.26 -12.59 11.80
CA GLU A 85 -22.46 -11.87 12.77
C GLU A 85 -22.89 -10.43 13.02
N LYS A 86 -23.52 -9.78 12.05
CA LYS A 86 -24.08 -8.42 12.11
C LYS A 86 -23.12 -7.41 12.73
N PRO A 87 -21.92 -7.20 12.15
CA PRO A 87 -20.98 -6.21 12.65
C PRO A 87 -21.52 -4.78 12.46
N ASP A 88 -21.05 -3.87 13.29
CA ASP A 88 -21.35 -2.43 13.17
C ASP A 88 -20.61 -1.79 12.00
N ILE A 89 -19.43 -2.31 11.67
CA ILE A 89 -18.58 -1.84 10.55
C ILE A 89 -17.78 -2.99 9.95
N VAL A 90 -17.58 -2.94 8.63
CA VAL A 90 -16.69 -3.83 7.88
C VAL A 90 -15.44 -3.05 7.44
N LEU A 91 -14.25 -3.56 7.74
CA LEU A 91 -12.99 -3.01 7.24
C LEU A 91 -12.51 -3.80 6.04
N VAL A 92 -12.10 -3.08 5.00
CA VAL A 92 -11.43 -3.60 3.80
C VAL A 92 -10.15 -2.81 3.56
N GLN A 93 -9.11 -3.42 2.96
CA GLN A 93 -7.81 -2.78 2.78
C GLN A 93 -7.29 -2.95 1.36
N GLY A 94 -6.98 -1.83 0.69
CA GLY A 94 -6.37 -1.82 -0.63
C GLY A 94 -7.37 -2.07 -1.76
N ASP A 95 -7.04 -2.96 -2.71
CA ASP A 95 -7.71 -2.99 -4.02
C ASP A 95 -7.91 -4.39 -4.62
N THR A 96 -7.87 -5.43 -3.80
CA THR A 96 -8.04 -6.82 -4.27
C THR A 96 -9.51 -7.16 -4.57
N ASN A 97 -9.74 -8.36 -5.14
CA ASN A 97 -11.10 -8.86 -5.32
C ASN A 97 -11.84 -9.07 -3.98
N ALA A 98 -11.11 -9.34 -2.88
CA ALA A 98 -11.69 -9.47 -1.55
C ALA A 98 -12.22 -8.13 -1.03
N VAL A 99 -11.49 -7.04 -1.28
CA VAL A 99 -11.89 -5.66 -0.97
C VAL A 99 -13.18 -5.30 -1.70
N LEU A 100 -13.21 -5.50 -3.02
CA LEU A 100 -14.41 -5.27 -3.83
C LEU A 100 -15.61 -6.08 -3.31
N ALA A 101 -15.41 -7.37 -3.06
CA ALA A 101 -16.48 -8.27 -2.59
C ALA A 101 -17.00 -7.85 -1.21
N GLY A 102 -16.10 -7.56 -0.26
CA GLY A 102 -16.43 -7.10 1.09
C GLY A 102 -17.20 -5.79 1.08
N ALA A 103 -16.72 -4.80 0.34
CA ALA A 103 -17.36 -3.50 0.23
C ALA A 103 -18.76 -3.59 -0.41
N LEU A 104 -18.89 -4.32 -1.51
CA LEU A 104 -20.19 -4.48 -2.18
C LEU A 104 -21.23 -5.20 -1.29
N VAL A 105 -20.83 -6.29 -0.63
CA VAL A 105 -21.76 -7.04 0.24
C VAL A 105 -22.17 -6.20 1.44
N ALA A 106 -21.24 -5.60 2.16
CA ALA A 106 -21.55 -4.77 3.32
C ALA A 106 -22.47 -3.60 2.94
N SER A 107 -22.23 -2.94 1.79
CA SER A 107 -23.10 -1.89 1.26
C SER A 107 -24.53 -2.38 1.01
N LYS A 108 -24.74 -3.60 0.47
CA LYS A 108 -26.07 -4.18 0.23
C LYS A 108 -26.78 -4.60 1.51
N LEU A 109 -26.04 -4.96 2.53
CA LEU A 109 -26.57 -5.30 3.84
C LEU A 109 -26.74 -4.08 4.75
N HIS A 110 -26.46 -2.88 4.25
CA HIS A 110 -26.54 -1.63 4.99
C HIS A 110 -25.62 -1.61 6.23
N ILE A 111 -24.43 -2.21 6.12
CA ILE A 111 -23.39 -2.15 7.14
C ILE A 111 -22.36 -1.10 6.71
N ALA A 112 -21.94 -0.24 7.65
CA ALA A 112 -20.91 0.75 7.38
C ALA A 112 -19.60 0.10 6.90
N ILE A 113 -18.84 0.78 6.04
CA ILE A 113 -17.59 0.29 5.51
C ILE A 113 -16.49 1.31 5.78
N GLY A 114 -15.39 0.85 6.36
CA GLY A 114 -14.14 1.59 6.47
C GLY A 114 -13.14 1.06 5.44
N HIS A 115 -12.72 1.92 4.50
CA HIS A 115 -11.72 1.57 3.49
C HIS A 115 -10.33 2.06 3.93
N VAL A 116 -9.47 1.13 4.29
CA VAL A 116 -8.07 1.39 4.63
C VAL A 116 -7.26 1.46 3.33
N GLU A 117 -6.40 2.45 3.21
CA GLU A 117 -5.66 2.78 1.98
C GLU A 117 -6.57 3.35 0.87
N ALA A 118 -7.61 4.10 1.27
CA ALA A 118 -8.56 4.74 0.37
C ALA A 118 -7.95 5.88 -0.44
N GLY A 119 -8.50 6.15 -1.63
CA GLY A 119 -8.14 7.30 -2.46
C GLY A 119 -6.89 7.14 -3.30
N LEU A 120 -6.18 6.02 -3.25
CA LEU A 120 -5.10 5.73 -4.21
C LEU A 120 -5.67 5.65 -5.63
N ARG A 121 -4.95 6.18 -6.62
CA ARG A 121 -5.34 6.12 -8.05
C ARG A 121 -4.12 5.82 -8.93
N SER A 122 -4.30 4.90 -9.86
CA SER A 122 -3.39 4.70 -10.99
C SER A 122 -3.91 5.40 -12.26
N PHE A 123 -5.20 5.76 -12.27
CA PHE A 123 -5.94 6.28 -13.43
C PHE A 123 -5.95 5.33 -14.64
N ASP A 124 -5.45 4.11 -14.50
CA ASP A 124 -5.45 3.08 -15.54
C ASP A 124 -6.62 2.11 -15.32
N MET A 125 -7.74 2.37 -15.98
CA MET A 125 -8.95 1.55 -15.91
C MET A 125 -8.80 0.16 -16.55
N THR A 126 -7.66 -0.15 -17.18
CA THR A 126 -7.36 -1.52 -17.64
C THR A 126 -6.89 -2.41 -16.51
N MET A 127 -6.47 -1.84 -15.38
CA MET A 127 -6.09 -2.55 -14.16
C MET A 127 -7.34 -2.95 -13.37
N PRO A 128 -7.55 -4.26 -13.07
CA PRO A 128 -8.64 -4.69 -12.19
C PRO A 128 -8.61 -4.01 -10.81
N GLU A 129 -7.43 -3.74 -10.30
CA GLU A 129 -7.19 -3.09 -9.02
C GLU A 129 -7.73 -1.65 -8.99
N GLU A 130 -7.59 -0.90 -10.10
CA GLU A 130 -8.15 0.46 -10.19
C GLU A 130 -9.67 0.45 -10.14
N VAL A 131 -10.30 -0.52 -10.82
CA VAL A 131 -11.75 -0.71 -10.76
C VAL A 131 -12.19 -1.07 -9.34
N ASN A 132 -11.46 -1.99 -8.67
CA ASN A 132 -11.79 -2.45 -7.34
C ASN A 132 -11.73 -1.33 -6.31
N ARG A 133 -10.63 -0.52 -6.29
CA ARG A 133 -10.46 0.56 -5.30
C ARG A 133 -11.51 1.66 -5.46
N ARG A 134 -11.82 2.06 -6.70
CA ARG A 134 -12.88 3.04 -6.96
C ARG A 134 -14.25 2.55 -6.51
N ALA A 135 -14.58 1.28 -6.78
CA ALA A 135 -15.85 0.70 -6.35
C ALA A 135 -15.92 0.56 -4.81
N ALA A 136 -14.82 0.20 -4.16
CA ALA A 136 -14.74 0.14 -2.70
C ALA A 136 -14.92 1.55 -2.09
N ASP A 137 -14.26 2.57 -2.63
CA ASP A 137 -14.44 3.95 -2.18
C ASP A 137 -15.91 4.40 -2.30
N VAL A 138 -16.58 4.11 -3.43
CA VAL A 138 -18.02 4.45 -3.61
C VAL A 138 -18.91 3.79 -2.56
N CYS A 139 -18.57 2.59 -2.12
CA CYS A 139 -19.35 1.85 -1.10
C CYS A 139 -19.05 2.31 0.33
N SER A 140 -17.94 3.03 0.57
CA SER A 140 -17.40 3.27 1.90
C SER A 140 -18.06 4.46 2.61
N ALA A 141 -18.21 4.34 3.93
CA ALA A 141 -18.67 5.39 4.82
C ALA A 141 -17.52 6.16 5.48
N MET A 142 -16.36 5.52 5.64
CA MET A 142 -15.14 6.10 6.21
C MET A 142 -13.95 5.80 5.32
N TYR A 143 -13.10 6.80 5.09
CA TYR A 143 -11.91 6.71 4.25
C TYR A 143 -10.66 6.92 5.09
N PHE A 144 -9.86 5.86 5.30
CA PHE A 144 -8.57 5.92 5.97
C PHE A 144 -7.49 6.11 4.93
N ILE A 145 -6.95 7.31 4.84
CA ILE A 145 -6.23 7.83 3.69
C ILE A 145 -4.74 7.83 3.98
N PRO A 146 -3.89 7.24 3.09
CA PRO A 146 -2.47 7.16 3.33
C PRO A 146 -1.72 8.50 3.16
N THR A 147 -2.14 9.35 2.21
CA THR A 147 -1.45 10.60 1.86
C THR A 147 -2.43 11.72 1.52
N GLU A 148 -1.94 12.97 1.54
CA GLU A 148 -2.76 14.12 1.10
C GLU A 148 -3.19 14.01 -0.37
N GLU A 149 -2.35 13.44 -1.25
CA GLU A 149 -2.69 13.21 -2.65
C GLU A 149 -3.89 12.27 -2.79
N SER A 150 -3.94 11.21 -1.99
CA SER A 150 -5.10 10.31 -1.96
C SER A 150 -6.38 11.01 -1.50
N ALA A 151 -6.27 11.98 -0.56
CA ALA A 151 -7.40 12.81 -0.15
C ALA A 151 -7.87 13.71 -1.31
N ILE A 152 -6.94 14.30 -2.06
CA ILE A 152 -7.25 15.15 -3.24
C ILE A 152 -7.99 14.33 -4.29
N ASN A 153 -7.57 13.09 -4.56
CA ASN A 153 -8.25 12.21 -5.51
C ASN A 153 -9.72 11.98 -5.13
N LEU A 154 -9.98 11.66 -3.86
CA LEU A 154 -11.36 11.48 -3.36
C LEU A 154 -12.19 12.76 -3.44
N LEU A 155 -11.59 13.91 -3.09
CA LEU A 155 -12.27 15.20 -3.19
C LEU A 155 -12.63 15.55 -4.64
N ALA A 156 -11.71 15.31 -5.58
CA ALA A 156 -11.94 15.52 -7.02
C ALA A 156 -13.06 14.61 -7.56
N GLU A 157 -13.24 13.41 -6.98
CA GLU A 157 -14.33 12.50 -7.32
C GLU A 157 -15.65 12.82 -6.57
N GLY A 158 -15.68 13.88 -5.77
CA GLY A 158 -16.91 14.39 -5.11
C GLY A 158 -17.21 13.75 -3.75
N PHE A 159 -16.27 13.04 -3.14
CA PHE A 159 -16.45 12.48 -1.81
C PHE A 159 -16.36 13.55 -0.71
N SER A 160 -17.09 13.36 0.38
CA SER A 160 -17.15 14.31 1.48
C SER A 160 -15.90 14.22 2.37
N ARG A 161 -15.22 15.36 2.58
CA ARG A 161 -14.09 15.42 3.50
C ARG A 161 -14.43 15.02 4.94
N LYS A 162 -15.68 15.15 5.35
CA LYS A 162 -16.12 14.81 6.73
C LYS A 162 -15.83 13.35 7.10
N ASN A 163 -15.78 12.49 6.10
CA ASN A 163 -15.58 11.05 6.26
C ASN A 163 -14.15 10.62 5.95
N MET A 164 -13.23 11.58 5.72
CA MET A 164 -11.85 11.36 5.35
C MET A 164 -10.93 11.54 6.56
N PHE A 165 -10.09 10.54 6.82
CA PHE A 165 -9.13 10.53 7.91
C PHE A 165 -7.75 10.28 7.32
N ILE A 166 -6.87 11.27 7.36
CA ILE A 166 -5.47 11.09 6.94
C ILE A 166 -4.77 10.37 8.08
N THR A 167 -4.71 9.04 7.97
CA THR A 167 -4.12 8.16 8.98
C THR A 167 -2.70 7.74 8.66
N GLY A 168 -2.21 8.04 7.46
CA GLY A 168 -1.00 7.41 6.95
C GLY A 168 -1.27 5.99 6.43
N ASN A 169 -0.21 5.28 6.06
CA ASN A 169 -0.30 3.92 5.56
C ASN A 169 0.11 2.92 6.63
N THR A 170 -0.74 1.92 6.88
CA THR A 170 -0.49 0.84 7.84
C THR A 170 0.76 0.00 7.53
N VAL A 171 1.35 0.15 6.35
CA VAL A 171 2.65 -0.47 6.03
C VAL A 171 3.74 -0.01 6.99
N VAL A 172 3.70 1.25 7.47
CA VAL A 172 4.68 1.80 8.43
C VAL A 172 4.55 1.10 9.78
N ASP A 173 3.31 1.02 10.29
CA ASP A 173 3.01 0.28 11.53
C ASP A 173 3.43 -1.19 11.40
N ALA A 174 3.12 -1.81 10.25
CA ALA A 174 3.47 -3.19 9.96
C ALA A 174 4.99 -3.41 9.95
N CYS A 175 5.76 -2.53 9.29
CA CYS A 175 7.21 -2.62 9.26
C CYS A 175 7.81 -2.57 10.67
N PHE A 176 7.42 -1.60 11.49
CA PHE A 176 7.95 -1.49 12.84
C PHE A 176 7.56 -2.69 13.71
N ARG A 177 6.29 -3.06 13.73
CA ARG A 177 5.78 -4.18 14.51
C ARG A 177 6.42 -5.51 14.09
N HIS A 178 6.46 -5.78 12.79
CA HIS A 178 6.96 -7.06 12.29
C HIS A 178 8.48 -7.15 12.35
N LEU A 179 9.21 -6.03 12.25
CA LEU A 179 10.65 -6.01 12.46
C LEU A 179 11.00 -6.39 13.91
N GLU A 180 10.24 -5.90 14.90
CA GLU A 180 10.41 -6.30 16.30
C GLU A 180 10.16 -7.82 16.52
N ILE A 181 9.15 -8.38 15.83
CA ILE A 181 8.90 -9.83 15.86
C ILE A 181 10.06 -10.59 15.19
N ALA A 182 10.49 -10.14 14.00
CA ALA A 182 11.59 -10.76 13.26
C ALA A 182 12.90 -10.78 14.06
N LYS A 183 13.27 -9.64 14.67
CA LYS A 183 14.48 -9.55 15.50
C LYS A 183 14.44 -10.48 16.72
N LYS A 184 13.28 -10.73 17.30
CA LYS A 184 13.14 -11.68 18.42
C LYS A 184 13.28 -13.13 17.97
N LYS A 185 12.82 -13.47 16.77
CA LYS A 185 12.91 -14.81 16.20
C LYS A 185 14.30 -15.11 15.61
N GLY A 186 14.99 -14.07 15.10
CA GLY A 186 16.18 -14.23 14.25
C GLY A 186 15.83 -14.75 12.87
N PHE A 187 16.83 -15.02 12.04
CA PHE A 187 16.63 -15.59 10.71
C PHE A 187 16.20 -17.06 10.80
N GLU A 188 15.03 -17.39 10.27
CA GLU A 188 14.49 -18.76 10.24
C GLU A 188 14.98 -19.52 8.98
N GLU A 189 15.26 -18.81 7.88
CA GLU A 189 15.80 -19.44 6.66
C GLU A 189 17.29 -19.76 6.81
N GLU A 190 17.64 -21.04 6.70
CA GLU A 190 19.01 -21.54 6.88
C GLU A 190 20.05 -20.82 6.02
N SER A 191 19.69 -20.45 4.80
CA SER A 191 20.60 -19.77 3.87
C SER A 191 20.95 -18.35 4.30
N LEU A 192 20.03 -17.64 4.98
CA LEU A 192 20.29 -16.33 5.58
C LEU A 192 21.07 -16.46 6.91
N ALA A 193 20.68 -17.39 7.75
CA ALA A 193 21.35 -17.64 9.02
C ALA A 193 22.83 -18.01 8.83
N ALA A 194 23.17 -18.65 7.70
CA ALA A 194 24.54 -19.02 7.35
C ALA A 194 25.41 -17.84 6.86
N LEU A 195 24.82 -16.72 6.47
CA LEU A 195 25.52 -15.55 5.89
C LEU A 195 26.09 -14.58 6.93
N ASP A 196 25.87 -14.79 8.22
CA ASP A 196 26.32 -13.88 9.30
C ASP A 196 26.00 -12.40 9.02
N ILE A 197 24.73 -12.15 8.66
CA ILE A 197 24.21 -10.83 8.23
C ILE A 197 24.56 -9.71 9.24
N GLU A 198 24.60 -10.04 10.55
CA GLU A 198 24.87 -9.04 11.61
C GLU A 198 26.28 -8.47 11.54
N ASN A 199 27.25 -9.23 11.03
CA ASN A 199 28.65 -8.82 10.89
C ASN A 199 29.03 -8.46 9.44
N MET A 200 28.08 -8.57 8.51
CA MET A 200 28.31 -8.29 7.08
C MET A 200 28.18 -6.78 6.83
N GLU A 201 29.20 -6.19 6.22
CA GLU A 201 29.20 -4.79 5.82
C GLU A 201 28.69 -4.61 4.37
N ASN A 202 28.23 -3.44 4.03
CA ASN A 202 27.81 -3.06 2.67
C ASN A 202 26.84 -4.04 2.03
N ILE A 203 25.75 -4.36 2.73
CA ILE A 203 24.73 -5.26 2.19
C ILE A 203 23.88 -4.54 1.16
N LEU A 204 23.78 -5.14 -0.04
CA LEU A 204 22.80 -4.79 -1.07
C LEU A 204 21.77 -5.91 -1.16
N THR A 205 20.54 -5.64 -0.79
CA THR A 205 19.43 -6.57 -1.05
C THR A 205 18.83 -6.32 -2.42
N LEU A 206 18.87 -7.36 -3.28
CA LEU A 206 18.33 -7.32 -4.63
C LEU A 206 17.00 -8.05 -4.71
N THR A 207 15.99 -7.41 -5.31
CA THR A 207 14.78 -8.10 -5.79
C THR A 207 14.48 -7.72 -7.24
N MET A 208 14.23 -8.72 -8.07
CA MET A 208 13.91 -8.51 -9.48
C MET A 208 12.95 -9.62 -9.96
N HIS A 209 11.73 -9.24 -10.31
CA HIS A 209 10.69 -10.20 -10.69
C HIS A 209 9.68 -9.66 -11.72
N ARG A 210 9.72 -8.36 -12.04
CA ARG A 210 8.80 -7.77 -13.01
C ARG A 210 9.15 -8.19 -14.43
N ALA A 211 8.11 -8.50 -15.21
CA ALA A 211 8.23 -8.94 -16.60
C ALA A 211 9.05 -7.96 -17.46
N GLU A 212 8.83 -6.66 -17.25
CA GLU A 212 9.53 -5.60 -17.99
C GLU A 212 11.05 -5.64 -17.86
N ASN A 213 11.58 -6.16 -16.74
CA ASN A 213 13.02 -6.37 -16.55
C ASN A 213 13.42 -7.78 -16.90
N VAL A 214 12.74 -8.77 -16.31
CA VAL A 214 13.16 -10.18 -16.35
C VAL A 214 12.98 -10.79 -17.72
N ASP A 215 11.94 -10.42 -18.49
CA ASP A 215 11.66 -10.99 -19.81
C ASP A 215 12.45 -10.28 -20.94
N ASP A 216 13.07 -9.14 -20.67
CA ASP A 216 13.93 -8.41 -21.61
C ASP A 216 15.40 -8.74 -21.37
N LYS A 217 16.00 -9.50 -22.32
CA LYS A 217 17.40 -9.94 -22.20
C LYS A 217 18.38 -8.76 -22.10
N GLN A 218 18.14 -7.66 -22.81
CA GLN A 218 19.06 -6.51 -22.79
C GLN A 218 19.03 -5.82 -21.42
N ARG A 219 17.84 -5.61 -20.86
CA ARG A 219 17.67 -4.99 -19.55
C ARG A 219 18.29 -5.83 -18.44
N VAL A 220 17.97 -7.13 -18.39
CA VAL A 220 18.53 -8.00 -17.35
C VAL A 220 20.05 -8.14 -17.47
N THR A 221 20.60 -8.19 -18.70
CA THR A 221 22.05 -8.21 -18.91
C THR A 221 22.69 -6.91 -18.38
N SER A 222 22.13 -5.75 -18.69
CA SER A 222 22.62 -4.46 -18.21
C SER A 222 22.64 -4.37 -16.68
N ILE A 223 21.57 -4.87 -16.02
CA ILE A 223 21.50 -4.94 -14.56
C ILE A 223 22.60 -5.84 -14.00
N ILE A 224 22.78 -7.06 -14.57
CA ILE A 224 23.81 -8.00 -14.13
C ILE A 224 25.22 -7.43 -14.30
N GLU A 225 25.48 -6.73 -15.41
CA GLU A 225 26.76 -6.04 -15.62
C GLU A 225 27.03 -4.96 -14.54
N ALA A 226 25.98 -4.27 -14.06
CA ALA A 226 26.12 -3.36 -12.93
C ALA A 226 26.47 -4.11 -11.63
N LEU A 227 25.80 -5.24 -11.36
CA LEU A 227 26.09 -6.04 -10.16
C LEU A 227 27.52 -6.58 -10.13
N LYS A 228 28.10 -6.95 -11.27
CA LYS A 228 29.51 -7.39 -11.38
C LYS A 228 30.51 -6.31 -10.94
N GLU A 229 30.22 -5.05 -11.20
CA GLU A 229 31.09 -3.93 -10.85
C GLU A 229 30.92 -3.44 -9.40
N LEU A 230 29.89 -3.91 -8.69
CA LEU A 230 29.65 -3.62 -7.27
C LEU A 230 30.31 -4.66 -6.35
N SER A 231 31.56 -5.05 -6.66
CA SER A 231 32.29 -6.12 -5.97
C SER A 231 32.69 -5.79 -4.52
N ASP A 232 32.53 -4.57 -4.07
CA ASP A 232 32.71 -4.10 -2.70
C ASP A 232 31.42 -4.16 -1.87
N MET A 233 30.32 -4.62 -2.45
CA MET A 233 29.06 -4.90 -1.76
C MET A 233 28.81 -6.39 -1.63
N ASN A 234 28.20 -6.79 -0.55
CA ASN A 234 27.63 -8.14 -0.40
C ASN A 234 26.21 -8.13 -0.95
N ILE A 235 26.02 -8.67 -2.14
CA ILE A 235 24.73 -8.69 -2.83
C ILE A 235 23.94 -9.92 -2.41
N ILE A 236 22.85 -9.75 -1.65
CA ILE A 236 21.96 -10.85 -1.28
C ILE A 236 20.75 -10.83 -2.18
N PHE A 237 20.57 -11.93 -2.91
CA PHE A 237 19.51 -12.06 -3.89
C PHE A 237 18.58 -13.23 -3.59
N PRO A 238 17.49 -13.02 -2.81
CA PRO A 238 16.39 -13.97 -2.69
C PRO A 238 15.67 -14.11 -4.03
N ILE A 239 16.15 -15.03 -4.87
CA ILE A 239 15.72 -15.10 -6.27
C ILE A 239 14.37 -15.79 -6.44
N HIS A 240 13.43 -15.11 -7.09
CA HIS A 240 12.14 -15.70 -7.46
C HIS A 240 12.34 -16.82 -8.51
N PRO A 241 11.61 -17.97 -8.44
CA PRO A 241 11.76 -19.08 -9.38
C PRO A 241 11.64 -18.68 -10.86
N ARG A 242 10.72 -17.76 -11.18
CA ARG A 242 10.59 -17.23 -12.55
C ARG A 242 11.89 -16.54 -13.01
N THR A 243 12.43 -15.67 -12.18
CA THR A 243 13.65 -14.92 -12.49
C THR A 243 14.83 -15.88 -12.68
N LYS A 244 14.96 -16.87 -11.78
CA LYS A 244 15.98 -17.91 -11.92
C LYS A 244 15.89 -18.64 -13.26
N ASN A 245 14.70 -19.12 -13.63
CA ASN A 245 14.46 -19.81 -14.89
C ASN A 245 14.80 -18.94 -16.10
N THR A 246 14.44 -17.65 -16.07
CA THR A 246 14.74 -16.72 -17.16
C THR A 246 16.24 -16.47 -17.27
N LEU A 247 16.94 -16.26 -16.16
CA LEU A 247 18.40 -16.10 -16.16
C LEU A 247 19.11 -17.34 -16.70
N GLN A 248 18.65 -18.55 -16.34
CA GLN A 248 19.16 -19.80 -16.89
C GLN A 248 18.95 -19.90 -18.41
N ASN A 249 17.75 -19.56 -18.89
CA ASN A 249 17.42 -19.56 -20.31
C ASN A 249 18.26 -18.55 -21.11
N PHE A 250 18.64 -17.44 -20.51
CA PHE A 250 19.52 -16.44 -21.15
C PHE A 250 21.02 -16.76 -21.02
N GLY A 251 21.38 -17.77 -20.21
CA GLY A 251 22.77 -18.15 -19.95
C GLY A 251 23.49 -17.20 -18.99
N LEU A 252 22.75 -16.45 -18.19
CA LEU A 252 23.28 -15.41 -17.26
C LEU A 252 23.34 -15.89 -15.80
N PHE A 253 22.68 -17.01 -15.47
CA PHE A 253 22.58 -17.47 -14.08
C PHE A 253 23.93 -17.91 -13.51
N ASP A 254 24.66 -18.74 -14.24
CA ASP A 254 25.94 -19.26 -13.76
C ASP A 254 26.96 -18.14 -13.62
N GLU A 255 26.99 -17.21 -14.59
CA GLU A 255 27.83 -16.03 -14.54
C GLU A 255 27.61 -15.16 -13.31
N LEU A 256 26.34 -14.97 -12.90
CA LEU A 256 25.99 -14.22 -11.69
C LEU A 256 26.31 -15.02 -10.41
N ASN A 257 26.06 -16.32 -10.44
CA ASN A 257 26.26 -17.22 -9.29
C ASN A 257 27.74 -17.48 -8.97
N ASP A 258 28.62 -17.30 -9.97
CA ASP A 258 30.08 -17.50 -9.81
C ASP A 258 30.78 -16.25 -9.22
N LEU A 259 30.05 -15.16 -8.95
CA LEU A 259 30.61 -13.96 -8.34
C LEU A 259 30.67 -14.14 -6.80
N ASP A 260 31.85 -14.05 -6.23
CA ASP A 260 32.08 -14.25 -4.78
C ASP A 260 31.25 -13.33 -3.88
N HIS A 261 30.93 -12.13 -4.36
CA HIS A 261 30.17 -11.12 -3.64
C HIS A 261 28.66 -11.19 -3.84
N VAL A 262 28.17 -12.18 -4.62
CA VAL A 262 26.74 -12.38 -4.91
C VAL A 262 26.24 -13.67 -4.26
N HIS A 263 25.33 -13.51 -3.32
CA HIS A 263 24.73 -14.62 -2.57
C HIS A 263 23.31 -14.87 -3.09
N ILE A 264 23.15 -15.78 -4.06
CA ILE A 264 21.84 -16.19 -4.56
C ILE A 264 21.23 -17.21 -3.60
N ILE A 265 20.10 -16.84 -2.99
CA ILE A 265 19.38 -17.68 -2.04
C ILE A 265 17.95 -17.98 -2.53
N LYS A 266 17.30 -18.93 -1.89
CA LYS A 266 15.87 -19.20 -2.12
C LYS A 266 15.03 -18.00 -1.69
N PRO A 267 13.78 -17.86 -2.22
CA PRO A 267 12.84 -16.90 -1.65
C PRO A 267 12.65 -17.15 -0.17
N VAL A 268 12.71 -16.08 0.62
CA VAL A 268 12.61 -16.13 2.08
C VAL A 268 11.23 -15.70 2.56
N GLY A 269 10.89 -16.01 3.81
CA GLY A 269 9.68 -15.56 4.45
C GLY A 269 9.66 -14.05 4.66
N TYR A 270 8.47 -13.48 4.89
CA TYR A 270 8.29 -12.04 5.04
C TYR A 270 9.13 -11.45 6.20
N LEU A 271 9.15 -12.10 7.35
CA LEU A 271 9.89 -11.61 8.52
C LEU A 271 11.40 -11.63 8.28
N ASP A 272 11.92 -12.70 7.68
CA ASP A 272 13.33 -12.79 7.29
C ASP A 272 13.71 -11.72 6.27
N PHE A 273 12.82 -11.51 5.29
CA PHE A 273 13.03 -10.49 4.27
C PHE A 273 13.03 -9.07 4.86
N LEU A 274 12.13 -8.78 5.78
CA LEU A 274 12.05 -7.50 6.47
C LEU A 274 13.30 -7.24 7.33
N GLN A 275 13.78 -8.26 8.03
CA GLN A 275 15.01 -8.18 8.82
C GLN A 275 16.23 -7.96 7.90
N LEU A 276 16.32 -8.67 6.78
CA LEU A 276 17.36 -8.47 5.77
C LEU A 276 17.31 -7.05 5.20
N THR A 277 16.12 -6.55 4.83
CA THR A 277 15.90 -5.19 4.35
C THR A 277 16.43 -4.17 5.36
N SER A 278 16.09 -4.33 6.64
CA SER A 278 16.52 -3.42 7.70
C SER A 278 18.03 -3.44 7.96
N ALA A 279 18.72 -4.55 7.64
CA ALA A 279 20.17 -4.68 7.77
C ALA A 279 20.93 -4.16 6.52
N SER A 280 20.21 -3.84 5.45
CA SER A 280 20.81 -3.44 4.17
C SER A 280 21.35 -2.02 4.20
N THR A 281 22.47 -1.81 3.51
CA THR A 281 23.01 -0.47 3.21
C THR A 281 22.24 0.16 2.04
N LEU A 282 21.75 -0.68 1.14
CA LEU A 282 21.09 -0.28 -0.11
C LEU A 282 20.11 -1.37 -0.55
N ILE A 283 18.94 -0.96 -1.02
CA ILE A 283 17.98 -1.82 -1.70
C ILE A 283 18.01 -1.55 -3.21
N LEU A 284 18.11 -2.61 -4.02
CA LEU A 284 17.94 -2.54 -5.46
C LEU A 284 16.71 -3.38 -5.85
N THR A 285 15.65 -2.74 -6.34
CA THR A 285 14.35 -3.43 -6.48
C THR A 285 13.50 -2.96 -7.64
N ASP A 286 12.65 -3.85 -8.17
CA ASP A 286 11.54 -3.51 -9.06
C ASP A 286 10.16 -3.62 -8.37
N SER A 287 10.13 -3.88 -7.06
CA SER A 287 8.92 -4.02 -6.26
C SER A 287 8.38 -2.67 -5.78
N GLY A 288 7.07 -2.41 -5.98
CA GLY A 288 6.42 -1.21 -5.45
C GLY A 288 6.32 -1.20 -3.92
N GLY A 289 5.94 -2.31 -3.30
CA GLY A 289 5.80 -2.42 -1.84
C GLY A 289 7.13 -2.25 -1.10
N LEU A 290 8.22 -2.75 -1.67
CA LEU A 290 9.53 -2.62 -1.04
C LEU A 290 10.04 -1.17 -1.00
N GLN A 291 9.56 -0.29 -1.89
CA GLN A 291 9.85 1.15 -1.82
C GLN A 291 9.26 1.79 -0.56
N GLU A 292 8.04 1.37 -0.17
CA GLU A 292 7.37 1.82 1.06
C GLU A 292 8.10 1.29 2.30
N GLU A 293 8.50 0.01 2.28
CA GLU A 293 9.23 -0.63 3.38
C GLU A 293 10.64 -0.04 3.55
N ALA A 294 11.36 0.19 2.44
CA ALA A 294 12.71 0.74 2.47
C ALA A 294 12.77 2.13 3.12
N ILE A 295 11.90 3.08 2.69
CA ILE A 295 11.85 4.42 3.29
C ILE A 295 11.41 4.38 4.76
N THR A 296 10.55 3.41 5.12
CA THR A 296 10.11 3.22 6.51
C THR A 296 11.22 2.70 7.41
N LEU A 297 12.15 1.93 6.86
CA LEU A 297 13.29 1.35 7.57
C LEU A 297 14.56 2.19 7.46
N ASP A 298 14.45 3.42 6.94
CA ASP A 298 15.57 4.34 6.73
C ASP A 298 16.69 3.74 5.84
N VAL A 299 16.31 2.89 4.86
CA VAL A 299 17.23 2.26 3.92
C VAL A 299 17.11 2.90 2.54
N PRO A 300 18.19 3.45 1.98
CA PRO A 300 18.19 3.98 0.62
C PRO A 300 17.74 2.94 -0.40
N ALA A 301 16.88 3.35 -1.34
CA ALA A 301 16.39 2.47 -2.39
C ALA A 301 16.74 2.98 -3.79
N LEU A 302 17.15 2.06 -4.65
CA LEU A 302 17.27 2.26 -6.09
C LEU A 302 16.22 1.39 -6.79
N THR A 303 15.30 2.03 -7.49
CA THR A 303 14.20 1.32 -8.16
C THR A 303 14.54 1.06 -9.61
N LEU A 304 14.60 -0.24 -9.98
CA LEU A 304 14.87 -0.75 -11.32
C LEU A 304 13.68 -0.53 -12.28
N ARG A 305 13.16 0.68 -12.30
CA ARG A 305 12.01 1.07 -13.13
C ARG A 305 12.17 2.51 -13.61
N TYR A 306 11.46 2.85 -14.69
CA TYR A 306 11.41 4.20 -15.25
C TYR A 306 10.22 5.02 -14.71
N ASN A 307 9.27 4.36 -14.05
CA ASN A 307 8.14 4.93 -13.36
C ASN A 307 7.85 4.17 -12.07
N THR A 308 7.01 4.73 -11.20
CA THR A 308 6.59 4.06 -9.96
C THR A 308 5.17 4.47 -9.59
N GLU A 309 4.45 3.58 -8.93
CA GLU A 309 3.18 3.87 -8.26
C GLU A 309 3.39 4.47 -6.85
N ARG A 310 4.65 4.78 -6.49
CA ARG A 310 5.05 5.34 -5.19
C ARG A 310 5.91 6.60 -5.37
N PRO A 311 5.41 7.60 -6.13
CA PRO A 311 6.18 8.82 -6.43
C PRO A 311 6.58 9.58 -5.17
N GLU A 312 5.82 9.44 -4.08
CA GLU A 312 6.09 10.10 -2.81
C GLU A 312 7.45 9.68 -2.22
N THR A 313 7.88 8.42 -2.40
CA THR A 313 9.19 7.95 -1.92
C THR A 313 10.34 8.63 -2.65
N VAL A 314 10.15 8.92 -3.94
CA VAL A 314 11.12 9.63 -4.78
C VAL A 314 11.14 11.12 -4.41
N THR A 315 9.97 11.73 -4.28
CA THR A 315 9.85 13.15 -3.90
C THR A 315 10.43 13.42 -2.50
N ALA A 316 10.21 12.48 -1.56
CA ALA A 316 10.79 12.55 -0.22
C ALA A 316 12.31 12.38 -0.23
N GLY A 317 12.90 11.76 -1.25
CA GLY A 317 14.34 11.60 -1.43
C GLY A 317 14.92 10.30 -0.86
N GLY A 318 14.09 9.34 -0.41
CA GLY A 318 14.53 8.01 0.06
C GLY A 318 14.70 6.98 -1.06
N ASN A 319 14.20 7.27 -2.26
CA ASN A 319 14.21 6.38 -3.41
C ASN A 319 14.62 7.10 -4.70
N ILE A 320 15.36 6.41 -5.58
CA ILE A 320 15.76 6.92 -6.90
C ILE A 320 15.34 5.92 -7.97
N LEU A 321 14.69 6.39 -9.03
CA LEU A 321 14.39 5.57 -10.20
C LEU A 321 15.65 5.49 -11.09
N VAL A 322 16.22 4.30 -11.21
CA VAL A 322 17.44 4.07 -12.00
C VAL A 322 17.20 3.31 -13.31
N GLY A 323 15.98 2.78 -13.50
CA GLY A 323 15.69 1.96 -14.67
C GLY A 323 16.53 0.70 -14.70
N SER A 324 16.95 0.31 -15.90
CA SER A 324 17.80 -0.88 -16.13
C SER A 324 19.17 -0.53 -16.74
N ASP A 325 19.51 0.76 -16.78
CA ASP A 325 20.77 1.21 -17.35
C ASP A 325 21.92 0.99 -16.36
N LYS A 326 22.97 0.30 -16.80
CA LYS A 326 24.14 -0.08 -16.01
C LYS A 326 24.80 1.15 -15.37
N GLU A 327 25.08 2.18 -16.17
CA GLU A 327 25.85 3.34 -15.71
C GLU A 327 25.03 4.14 -14.69
N VAL A 328 23.71 4.27 -14.89
CA VAL A 328 22.83 4.95 -13.94
C VAL A 328 22.74 4.20 -12.62
N ILE A 329 22.66 2.86 -12.65
CA ILE A 329 22.69 2.02 -11.45
C ILE A 329 23.99 2.22 -10.69
N LEU A 330 25.13 2.12 -11.39
CA LEU A 330 26.47 2.25 -10.79
C LEU A 330 26.68 3.65 -10.20
N GLU A 331 26.38 4.71 -10.95
CA GLU A 331 26.52 6.08 -10.49
C GLU A 331 25.79 6.32 -9.18
N ASN A 332 24.52 5.90 -9.09
CA ASN A 332 23.71 6.12 -7.90
C ASN A 332 24.13 5.20 -6.74
N ALA A 333 24.46 3.94 -6.99
CA ALA A 333 24.95 3.03 -5.97
C ALA A 333 26.29 3.55 -5.38
N ARG A 334 27.25 3.95 -6.22
CA ARG A 334 28.51 4.54 -5.76
C ARG A 334 28.31 5.82 -4.98
N LYS A 335 27.42 6.68 -5.41
CA LYS A 335 27.11 7.90 -4.69
C LYS A 335 26.59 7.63 -3.28
N ILE A 336 25.76 6.57 -3.09
CA ILE A 336 25.29 6.17 -1.76
C ILE A 336 26.43 5.59 -0.91
N LEU A 337 27.37 4.86 -1.53
CA LEU A 337 28.48 4.23 -0.81
C LEU A 337 29.57 5.23 -0.42
N ASP A 338 29.94 6.12 -1.34
CA ASP A 338 31.14 6.98 -1.24
C ASP A 338 30.83 8.36 -0.66
N ASP A 339 29.58 8.85 -0.77
CA ASP A 339 29.13 10.15 -0.24
C ASP A 339 28.22 9.95 0.97
N LYS A 340 28.82 10.00 2.14
CA LYS A 340 28.12 9.85 3.42
C LYS A 340 27.01 10.89 3.62
N GLU A 341 27.21 12.14 3.19
CA GLU A 341 26.20 13.19 3.33
C GLU A 341 24.97 12.88 2.47
N PHE A 342 25.20 12.39 1.27
CA PHE A 342 24.13 11.95 0.38
C PHE A 342 23.39 10.71 0.93
N ALA A 343 24.13 9.72 1.40
CA ALA A 343 23.54 8.53 2.02
C ALA A 343 22.70 8.89 3.27
N ASP A 344 23.24 9.72 4.16
CA ASP A 344 22.54 10.19 5.34
C ASP A 344 21.29 11.01 4.98
N LYS A 345 21.33 11.79 3.90
CA LYS A 345 20.15 12.52 3.41
C LYS A 345 19.06 11.54 2.92
N MET A 346 19.42 10.48 2.22
CA MET A 346 18.45 9.46 1.79
C MET A 346 17.87 8.69 2.97
N LYS A 347 18.70 8.28 3.93
CA LYS A 347 18.27 7.58 5.15
C LYS A 347 17.34 8.41 6.03
N ASN A 348 17.57 9.72 6.11
CA ASN A 348 16.74 10.64 6.91
C ASN A 348 15.64 11.32 6.08
N ALA A 349 15.30 10.76 4.92
CA ALA A 349 14.18 11.25 4.12
C ALA A 349 12.87 11.15 4.93
N PRO A 350 12.02 12.20 4.94
CA PRO A 350 10.76 12.14 5.66
C PRO A 350 9.88 11.04 5.08
N ASN A 351 9.31 10.18 5.94
CA ASN A 351 8.42 9.13 5.49
C ASN A 351 7.06 9.74 5.08
N PRO A 352 6.66 9.68 3.80
CA PRO A 352 5.41 10.28 3.32
C PRO A 352 4.16 9.52 3.81
N TYR A 353 4.34 8.31 4.36
CA TYR A 353 3.26 7.41 4.76
C TYR A 353 2.94 7.48 6.26
N GLY A 354 3.56 8.39 7.02
CA GLY A 354 3.27 8.61 8.44
C GLY A 354 4.35 8.07 9.38
N MET A 355 3.99 8.01 10.66
CA MET A 355 4.95 7.75 11.76
C MET A 355 4.74 6.37 12.43
N GLY A 356 3.87 5.52 11.87
CA GLY A 356 3.56 4.21 12.47
C GLY A 356 2.47 4.27 13.55
N ASP A 357 1.54 5.18 13.41
CA ASP A 357 0.37 5.34 14.26
C ASP A 357 -0.96 5.22 13.49
N SER A 358 -0.90 4.75 12.24
CA SER A 358 -2.05 4.62 11.35
C SER A 358 -3.12 3.69 11.94
N ALA A 359 -2.72 2.58 12.53
CA ALA A 359 -3.63 1.64 13.17
C ALA A 359 -4.40 2.30 14.33
N LYS A 360 -3.69 3.04 15.19
CA LYS A 360 -4.28 3.77 16.31
C LYS A 360 -5.26 4.82 15.81
N LEU A 361 -4.85 5.66 14.86
CA LEU A 361 -5.70 6.73 14.29
C LEU A 361 -6.95 6.17 13.62
N THR A 362 -6.82 5.02 12.91
CA THR A 362 -7.94 4.32 12.29
C THR A 362 -8.96 3.87 13.33
N VAL A 363 -8.51 3.20 14.39
CA VAL A 363 -9.43 2.71 15.44
C VAL A 363 -10.03 3.85 16.27
N ASP A 364 -9.24 4.91 16.56
CA ASP A 364 -9.75 6.14 17.22
C ASP A 364 -10.91 6.75 16.43
N ALA A 365 -10.78 6.87 15.12
CA ALA A 365 -11.82 7.41 14.25
C ALA A 365 -13.08 6.52 14.20
N ILE A 366 -12.91 5.19 14.17
CA ILE A 366 -14.03 4.25 14.20
C ILE A 366 -14.79 4.35 15.53
N GLU A 367 -14.08 4.38 16.66
CA GLU A 367 -14.69 4.53 17.99
C GLU A 367 -15.45 5.88 18.12
N ASP A 368 -14.88 6.99 17.62
CA ASP A 368 -15.56 8.29 17.61
C ASP A 368 -16.86 8.23 16.81
N TYR A 369 -16.83 7.66 15.60
CA TYR A 369 -18.00 7.52 14.75
C TYR A 369 -19.08 6.63 15.37
N TYR A 370 -18.68 5.49 15.93
CA TYR A 370 -19.59 4.59 16.64
C TYR A 370 -20.26 5.28 17.81
N ASN A 371 -19.50 5.93 18.68
CA ASN A 371 -20.00 6.61 19.88
C ASN A 371 -20.94 7.78 19.55
N ARG A 372 -20.80 8.37 18.37
CA ARG A 372 -21.65 9.47 17.88
C ARG A 372 -22.85 8.99 17.05
N GLY A 373 -23.00 7.68 16.84
CA GLY A 373 -24.07 7.11 15.99
C GLY A 373 -23.93 7.49 14.51
N LEU A 374 -22.72 7.71 14.02
CA LEU A 374 -22.46 8.11 12.63
C LEU A 374 -22.21 6.93 11.68
N LEU A 375 -22.17 5.70 12.21
CA LEU A 375 -22.13 4.48 11.41
C LEU A 375 -23.51 4.08 10.90
N ASP A 376 -24.59 4.61 11.49
CA ASP A 376 -25.94 4.31 11.07
C ASP A 376 -26.25 4.93 9.70
N ILE A 377 -26.94 4.16 8.87
CA ILE A 377 -27.38 4.64 7.56
C ILE A 377 -28.50 5.66 7.73
N THR A 378 -28.34 6.81 7.07
CA THR A 378 -29.35 7.87 7.06
C THR A 378 -30.68 7.39 6.52
N ALA A 379 -31.77 7.60 7.26
CA ALA A 379 -33.11 7.26 6.84
C ALA A 379 -33.51 8.01 5.55
N PRO A 380 -34.29 7.39 4.64
CA PRO A 380 -34.64 8.00 3.35
C PRO A 380 -35.31 9.37 3.47
N GLU A 381 -36.12 9.59 4.49
CA GLU A 381 -36.78 10.86 4.80
C GLU A 381 -35.79 11.98 5.17
N ASP A 382 -34.62 11.65 5.72
CA ASP A 382 -33.59 12.62 6.07
C ASP A 382 -32.66 12.95 4.88
N ILE A 383 -32.59 12.11 3.85
CA ILE A 383 -31.72 12.30 2.68
C ILE A 383 -32.13 13.55 1.90
N MET A 384 -33.41 13.75 1.63
CA MET A 384 -33.90 14.89 0.86
C MET A 384 -33.65 16.22 1.61
N GLY A 385 -33.87 16.25 2.92
CA GLY A 385 -33.54 17.42 3.75
C GLY A 385 -32.03 17.71 3.77
N SER A 386 -31.22 16.68 3.83
CA SER A 386 -29.76 16.79 3.78
C SER A 386 -29.26 17.29 2.42
N PHE A 387 -29.83 16.80 1.30
CA PHE A 387 -29.47 17.25 -0.04
C PHE A 387 -29.77 18.74 -0.23
N THR A 388 -30.97 19.19 0.14
CA THR A 388 -31.35 20.60 0.04
C THR A 388 -30.46 21.51 0.89
N ARG A 389 -30.11 21.10 2.10
CA ARG A 389 -29.18 21.83 2.97
C ARG A 389 -27.77 21.91 2.39
N LYS A 390 -27.25 20.78 1.83
CA LYS A 390 -25.92 20.76 1.18
C LYS A 390 -25.87 21.69 -0.03
N MET A 391 -26.90 21.73 -0.84
CA MET A 391 -26.98 22.64 -1.99
C MET A 391 -27.01 24.10 -1.53
N ALA A 392 -27.79 24.45 -0.50
CA ALA A 392 -27.81 25.80 0.08
C ALA A 392 -26.43 26.19 0.67
N GLN A 393 -25.79 25.28 1.39
CA GLN A 393 -24.49 25.51 2.01
C GLN A 393 -23.38 25.72 0.97
N ILE A 394 -23.39 24.98 -0.15
CA ILE A 394 -22.43 25.15 -1.25
C ILE A 394 -22.53 26.55 -1.86
N THR A 395 -23.73 27.13 -1.93
CA THR A 395 -23.95 28.46 -2.50
C THR A 395 -23.66 29.61 -1.53
N GLU A 396 -23.72 29.36 -0.21
CA GLU A 396 -23.51 30.39 0.82
C GLU A 396 -22.04 30.46 1.31
N ASP A 397 -21.30 29.34 1.28
CA ASP A 397 -19.97 29.22 1.92
C ASP A 397 -18.78 29.31 0.96
N ILE A 398 -19.00 29.53 -0.36
CA ILE A 398 -17.92 29.70 -1.33
C ILE A 398 -17.38 31.12 -1.25
N THR A 399 -16.23 31.30 -0.63
CA THR A 399 -15.47 32.53 -0.68
C THR A 399 -14.23 32.32 -1.53
N VAL A 400 -14.18 32.90 -2.71
CA VAL A 400 -12.96 32.97 -3.53
C VAL A 400 -12.10 34.11 -3.02
N THR A 401 -10.99 33.80 -2.35
CA THR A 401 -10.14 34.79 -1.70
C THR A 401 -9.05 35.34 -2.59
N GLU A 402 -8.58 34.56 -3.57
CA GLU A 402 -7.60 35.03 -4.59
C GLU A 402 -7.77 34.24 -5.88
N PHE A 403 -7.82 34.93 -7.00
CA PHE A 403 -7.87 34.34 -8.33
C PHE A 403 -6.76 34.96 -9.20
N GLU A 404 -5.73 34.22 -9.50
CA GLU A 404 -4.76 34.54 -10.56
C GLU A 404 -4.83 33.46 -11.64
N GLN A 405 -5.34 33.82 -12.81
CA GLN A 405 -5.37 32.91 -13.96
C GLN A 405 -4.01 32.99 -14.68
N LYS A 406 -3.21 31.93 -14.53
CA LYS A 406 -1.98 31.71 -15.32
C LYS A 406 -2.10 30.37 -16.02
N GLU A 407 -1.57 30.25 -17.22
CA GLU A 407 -1.43 28.95 -17.89
C GLU A 407 -0.75 27.94 -16.96
N ASN A 408 -1.36 26.78 -16.76
CA ASN A 408 -0.99 25.75 -15.79
C ASN A 408 -1.05 26.21 -14.32
N ALA A 409 -1.84 27.22 -13.98
CA ALA A 409 -2.00 27.65 -12.61
C ALA A 409 -2.86 26.66 -11.81
N LEU A 410 -2.46 26.45 -10.55
CA LEU A 410 -3.30 25.78 -9.56
C LEU A 410 -4.14 26.83 -8.84
N ILE A 411 -5.45 26.62 -8.81
CA ILE A 411 -6.37 27.50 -8.08
C ILE A 411 -6.56 26.95 -6.68
N HIS A 412 -6.21 27.77 -5.70
CA HIS A 412 -6.46 27.47 -4.30
C HIS A 412 -7.82 28.04 -3.90
N MET A 413 -8.76 27.18 -3.56
CA MET A 413 -10.06 27.59 -3.03
C MET A 413 -10.17 27.24 -1.55
N VAL A 414 -10.80 28.09 -0.78
CA VAL A 414 -11.17 27.81 0.60
C VAL A 414 -12.62 27.40 0.65
N PHE A 415 -12.87 26.15 0.99
CA PHE A 415 -14.20 25.60 1.11
C PHE A 415 -14.41 25.12 2.55
N ASP A 416 -15.41 25.65 3.24
CA ASP A 416 -15.66 25.36 4.67
C ASP A 416 -14.38 25.49 5.54
N GLY A 417 -13.62 26.58 5.31
CA GLY A 417 -12.36 26.85 6.02
C GLY A 417 -11.16 26.01 5.57
N GLN A 418 -11.29 25.20 4.52
CA GLN A 418 -10.25 24.30 4.04
C GLN A 418 -9.76 24.69 2.66
N LYS A 419 -8.42 24.65 2.46
CA LYS A 419 -7.82 24.93 1.16
C LYS A 419 -7.96 23.70 0.24
N MET A 420 -8.51 23.91 -0.94
CA MET A 420 -8.56 22.96 -2.03
C MET A 420 -7.76 23.52 -3.21
N VAL A 421 -7.12 22.64 -3.97
CA VAL A 421 -6.28 23.02 -5.12
C VAL A 421 -6.85 22.36 -6.37
N PHE A 422 -7.15 23.15 -7.39
CA PHE A 422 -7.65 22.67 -8.68
C PHE A 422 -6.78 23.22 -9.82
N PRO A 423 -6.60 22.47 -10.92
CA PRO A 423 -6.06 23.03 -12.15
C PRO A 423 -6.95 24.17 -12.65
N ALA A 424 -6.35 25.29 -13.06
CA ALA A 424 -7.12 26.45 -13.50
C ALA A 424 -7.97 26.19 -14.73
N ASP A 425 -7.49 25.28 -15.59
CA ASP A 425 -8.15 24.93 -16.85
C ASP A 425 -9.42 24.09 -16.64
N ASP A 426 -9.57 23.47 -15.45
CA ASP A 426 -10.72 22.62 -15.11
C ASP A 426 -11.86 23.43 -14.44
N LEU A 427 -11.66 24.73 -14.19
CA LEU A 427 -12.63 25.58 -13.49
C LEU A 427 -13.34 26.53 -14.44
N ASN A 428 -14.65 26.46 -14.46
CA ASN A 428 -15.49 27.43 -15.13
C ASN A 428 -16.15 28.35 -14.09
N ILE A 429 -15.73 29.62 -14.08
CA ILE A 429 -16.29 30.63 -13.19
C ILE A 429 -17.30 31.45 -13.96
N LYS A 430 -18.56 31.32 -13.64
CA LYS A 430 -19.65 32.07 -14.25
C LYS A 430 -20.56 32.60 -13.14
N ASP A 431 -20.73 33.92 -13.11
CA ASP A 431 -21.64 34.62 -12.22
C ASP A 431 -21.47 34.28 -10.70
N MET A 432 -20.24 34.30 -10.24
CA MET A 432 -19.87 33.93 -8.83
C MET A 432 -20.13 32.45 -8.44
N CYS A 433 -20.47 31.61 -9.42
CA CYS A 433 -20.59 30.17 -9.21
C CYS A 433 -19.39 29.47 -9.81
N VAL A 434 -18.66 28.71 -9.02
CA VAL A 434 -17.54 27.89 -9.50
C VAL A 434 -18.08 26.48 -9.77
N THR A 435 -18.04 26.06 -11.03
CA THR A 435 -18.36 24.69 -11.41
C THR A 435 -17.10 23.99 -11.88
N TYR A 436 -16.87 22.80 -11.37
CA TYR A 436 -15.81 21.92 -11.83
C TYR A 436 -16.38 21.01 -12.92
N ASP A 437 -15.76 21.01 -14.09
CA ASP A 437 -16.11 20.06 -15.15
C ASP A 437 -15.10 18.90 -15.15
N ALA A 438 -15.51 17.79 -14.56
CA ALA A 438 -14.68 16.57 -14.42
C ALA A 438 -14.69 15.71 -15.71
N ARG A 439 -14.95 16.28 -16.89
CA ARG A 439 -15.19 15.54 -18.15
C ARG A 439 -14.08 15.69 -19.20
N GLU A 440 -12.84 16.00 -18.79
CA GLU A 440 -11.70 15.82 -19.70
C GLU A 440 -10.60 14.96 -19.09
#